data_aa2b740cc671daebd4856de5b636e3f0
#
_entry.id   aa2b740cc671daebd4856de5b636e3f0
#
_cell.length_a   1.000
_cell.length_b   1.000
_cell.length_c   1.000
_cell.angle_alpha   90.00
_cell.angle_beta   90.00
_cell.angle_gamma   90.00
#
_symmetry.space_group_name_H-M   'P 1'
#
loop_
_entity.id
_entity.type
_entity.pdbx_description
1 polymer ?
#
loop_
_entity_poly.entity_id
_entity_poly.type
_entity_poly.pdbx_seq_one_letter_code
_entity_poly.pdbx_strand_id
1 'polypeptide(L)'
;DEDALFHLAEHFEQGNVFSVSGKFFGFDGKTFLYGNRGGYFKNGHFYLYEKEPDDNSQTLFACGGAFMVDRKRYLELGGFDNLYHPLYYEEIDLSYRALKRGWEVCYEPKSIAYHKVQSTITKQEKKRSIELISARNNYLFVWKNILDPSFTLQFIFFIPLFLIRDLFKLKSRFWVAFFMAIKRMPAALKSRKEEKRETLISDHEILNRININSNYRV
;
A
#
# COMPACT_ATOMS: atom_id res chain seq x y z
N ASP A 1 12.38 -17.11 -11.81
CA ASP A 1 13.73 -17.00 -12.36
C ASP A 1 14.73 -17.48 -11.30
N GLU A 2 15.80 -18.19 -11.71
CA GLU A 2 16.74 -18.83 -10.78
C GLU A 2 17.50 -17.80 -9.94
N ASP A 3 17.83 -16.64 -10.52
CA ASP A 3 18.59 -15.58 -9.86
C ASP A 3 17.71 -14.56 -9.11
N ALA A 4 16.40 -14.77 -9.09
CA ALA A 4 15.47 -13.77 -8.53
C ALA A 4 15.78 -13.43 -7.06
N LEU A 5 16.10 -14.42 -6.23
CA LEU A 5 16.44 -14.20 -4.83
C LEU A 5 17.78 -13.49 -4.65
N PHE A 6 18.75 -13.77 -5.51
CA PHE A 6 20.06 -13.14 -5.48
C PHE A 6 19.92 -11.62 -5.72
N HIS A 7 19.20 -11.21 -6.76
CA HIS A 7 18.97 -9.81 -7.06
C HIS A 7 18.24 -9.05 -5.94
N LEU A 8 17.29 -9.71 -5.24
CA LEU A 8 16.67 -9.08 -4.07
C LEU A 8 17.64 -8.92 -2.91
N ALA A 9 18.54 -9.91 -2.69
CA ALA A 9 19.46 -9.90 -1.56
C ALA A 9 20.52 -8.81 -1.65
N GLU A 10 21.02 -8.50 -2.86
CA GLU A 10 22.05 -7.46 -3.09
C GLU A 10 21.66 -6.10 -2.51
N HIS A 11 20.37 -5.75 -2.49
CA HIS A 11 19.91 -4.48 -1.95
C HIS A 11 20.16 -4.31 -0.44
N PHE A 12 20.21 -5.41 0.31
CA PHE A 12 20.36 -5.34 1.77
C PHE A 12 21.79 -5.03 2.22
N GLU A 13 22.76 -5.09 1.32
CA GLU A 13 24.16 -4.65 1.59
C GLU A 13 24.24 -3.14 1.86
N GLN A 14 23.29 -2.34 1.39
CA GLN A 14 23.24 -0.90 1.57
C GLN A 14 22.82 -0.45 2.98
N GLY A 15 22.44 -1.37 3.85
CA GLY A 15 22.22 -1.12 5.28
C GLY A 15 20.93 -0.42 5.69
N ASN A 16 20.20 0.28 4.79
CA ASN A 16 18.96 1.01 5.14
C ASN A 16 17.69 0.43 4.49
N VAL A 17 17.82 -0.65 3.74
CA VAL A 17 16.69 -1.27 3.04
C VAL A 17 15.84 -2.10 4.01
N PHE A 18 14.54 -1.85 3.99
CA PHE A 18 13.55 -2.62 4.74
C PHE A 18 13.06 -3.83 3.94
N SER A 19 12.66 -3.57 2.69
CA SER A 19 12.14 -4.61 1.80
C SER A 19 12.42 -4.32 0.34
N VAL A 20 12.47 -5.38 -0.45
CA VAL A 20 12.69 -5.32 -1.90
C VAL A 20 11.62 -6.16 -2.58
N SER A 21 10.97 -5.61 -3.59
CA SER A 21 9.95 -6.28 -4.40
C SER A 21 10.49 -6.55 -5.80
N GLY A 22 10.19 -7.73 -6.35
CA GLY A 22 10.52 -8.08 -7.74
C GLY A 22 9.46 -7.66 -8.74
N LYS A 23 9.71 -7.99 -10.01
CA LYS A 23 8.86 -7.79 -11.18
C LYS A 23 7.99 -9.01 -11.41
N PHE A 24 6.69 -8.80 -11.57
CA PHE A 24 5.74 -9.90 -11.74
C PHE A 24 5.22 -10.00 -13.16
N PHE A 25 5.35 -11.19 -13.73
CA PHE A 25 4.74 -11.56 -14.99
C PHE A 25 3.63 -12.59 -14.78
N GLY A 26 2.71 -12.67 -15.75
CA GLY A 26 1.77 -13.75 -15.86
C GLY A 26 2.47 -15.09 -16.14
N PHE A 27 1.74 -16.21 -15.95
CA PHE A 27 2.26 -17.55 -16.23
C PHE A 27 2.57 -17.77 -17.71
N ASP A 28 2.14 -16.86 -18.59
CA ASP A 28 2.52 -16.84 -20.02
C ASP A 28 3.97 -16.34 -20.24
N GLY A 29 4.62 -15.85 -19.20
CA GLY A 29 5.97 -15.32 -19.23
C GLY A 29 6.14 -13.99 -20.01
N LYS A 30 5.04 -13.40 -20.48
CA LYS A 30 5.04 -12.20 -21.34
C LYS A 30 4.24 -11.04 -20.80
N THR A 31 3.10 -11.32 -20.18
CA THR A 31 2.21 -10.29 -19.66
C THR A 31 2.77 -9.71 -18.37
N PHE A 32 3.23 -8.46 -18.39
CA PHE A 32 3.57 -7.73 -17.17
C PHE A 32 2.30 -7.54 -16.33
N LEU A 33 2.38 -7.85 -15.04
CA LEU A 33 1.26 -7.75 -14.13
C LEU A 33 1.41 -6.53 -13.21
N TYR A 34 2.50 -6.46 -12.46
CA TYR A 34 2.79 -5.39 -11.52
C TYR A 34 4.22 -5.55 -10.94
N GLY A 35 4.65 -4.54 -10.20
CA GLY A 35 5.94 -4.57 -9.51
C GLY A 35 6.25 -3.27 -8.82
N ASN A 36 6.57 -2.23 -9.58
CA ASN A 36 6.90 -0.91 -9.06
C ASN A 36 5.64 -0.09 -8.79
N ARG A 37 5.46 0.37 -7.56
CA ARG A 37 4.23 1.05 -7.14
C ARG A 37 4.49 2.48 -6.69
N GLY A 38 3.68 3.39 -7.17
CA GLY A 38 3.54 4.73 -6.62
C GLY A 38 2.22 4.91 -5.88
N GLY A 39 2.08 6.05 -5.22
CA GLY A 39 0.84 6.43 -4.58
C GLY A 39 0.71 7.93 -4.44
N TYR A 40 -0.51 8.42 -4.34
CA TYR A 40 -0.80 9.82 -4.08
C TYR A 40 -2.06 9.97 -3.22
N PHE A 41 -2.15 11.10 -2.54
CA PHE A 41 -3.32 11.44 -1.74
C PHE A 41 -4.12 12.53 -2.46
N LYS A 42 -5.42 12.28 -2.66
CA LYS A 42 -6.31 13.24 -3.29
C LYS A 42 -7.73 13.11 -2.76
N ASN A 43 -8.34 14.25 -2.42
CA ASN A 43 -9.74 14.32 -1.99
C ASN A 43 -10.08 13.33 -0.86
N GLY A 44 -9.20 13.18 0.11
CA GLY A 44 -9.41 12.31 1.27
C GLY A 44 -9.17 10.82 1.06
N HIS A 45 -8.72 10.39 -0.12
CA HIS A 45 -8.42 9.00 -0.42
C HIS A 45 -6.96 8.82 -0.79
N PHE A 46 -6.41 7.66 -0.47
CA PHE A 46 -5.10 7.23 -0.89
C PHE A 46 -5.22 6.38 -2.15
N TYR A 47 -4.55 6.77 -3.21
CA TYR A 47 -4.57 6.11 -4.51
C TYR A 47 -3.23 5.47 -4.80
N LEU A 48 -3.28 4.32 -5.46
CA LEU A 48 -2.12 3.57 -5.93
C LEU A 48 -2.07 3.61 -7.46
N TYR A 49 -0.88 3.61 -8.01
CA TYR A 49 -0.65 3.48 -9.45
C TYR A 49 0.59 2.65 -9.73
N GLU A 50 0.67 2.11 -10.94
CA GLU A 50 1.85 1.39 -11.43
C GLU A 50 2.86 2.40 -11.97
N LYS A 51 4.13 2.27 -11.56
CA LYS A 51 5.25 3.01 -12.13
C LYS A 51 5.85 2.22 -13.30
N GLU A 52 6.79 2.85 -14.02
CA GLU A 52 7.50 2.18 -15.12
C GLU A 52 8.19 0.89 -14.64
N PRO A 53 8.02 -0.23 -15.37
CA PRO A 53 8.46 -1.54 -14.91
C PRO A 53 9.98 -1.73 -14.92
N ASP A 54 10.74 -0.87 -15.57
CA ASP A 54 12.21 -0.92 -15.65
C ASP A 54 12.90 0.19 -14.86
N ASP A 55 12.12 1.02 -14.14
CA ASP A 55 12.64 2.05 -13.24
C ASP A 55 13.10 1.40 -11.92
N ASN A 56 14.42 1.25 -11.76
CA ASN A 56 15.02 0.79 -10.50
C ASN A 56 15.02 1.90 -9.46
N SER A 57 13.86 2.21 -8.92
CA SER A 57 13.64 3.27 -7.95
C SER A 57 12.98 2.74 -6.67
N GLN A 58 12.90 3.59 -5.67
CA GLN A 58 12.07 3.30 -4.50
C GLN A 58 10.61 3.07 -4.92
N THR A 59 10.00 2.08 -4.33
CA THR A 59 8.58 1.76 -4.50
C THR A 59 7.80 2.08 -3.22
N LEU A 60 6.52 2.36 -3.35
CA LEU A 60 5.68 2.65 -2.20
C LEU A 60 5.51 1.44 -1.26
N PHE A 61 5.45 0.25 -1.84
CA PHE A 61 5.36 -0.98 -1.07
C PHE A 61 5.89 -2.18 -1.86
N ALA A 62 6.40 -3.14 -1.12
CA ALA A 62 6.81 -4.42 -1.68
C ALA A 62 5.59 -5.33 -1.85
N CYS A 63 5.40 -5.84 -3.07
CA CYS A 63 4.25 -6.68 -3.42
C CYS A 63 4.34 -8.07 -2.79
N GLY A 64 3.31 -8.51 -2.07
CA GLY A 64 3.29 -9.69 -1.22
C GLY A 64 3.47 -11.05 -1.88
N GLY A 65 3.44 -11.11 -3.22
CA GLY A 65 3.63 -12.38 -3.95
C GLY A 65 5.08 -12.86 -4.03
N ALA A 66 6.05 -11.94 -4.10
CA ALA A 66 7.49 -12.22 -4.08
C ALA A 66 8.25 -10.96 -3.64
N PHE A 67 8.58 -10.90 -2.37
CA PHE A 67 9.42 -9.84 -1.81
C PHE A 67 10.34 -10.40 -0.73
N MET A 68 11.43 -9.71 -0.51
CA MET A 68 12.36 -9.98 0.58
C MET A 68 12.29 -8.85 1.59
N VAL A 69 12.44 -9.18 2.88
CA VAL A 69 12.33 -8.21 3.98
C VAL A 69 13.43 -8.43 5.00
N ASP A 70 13.96 -7.35 5.56
CA ASP A 70 14.84 -7.41 6.74
C ASP A 70 14.05 -7.95 7.93
N ARG A 71 14.42 -9.14 8.40
CA ARG A 71 13.71 -9.84 9.48
C ARG A 71 13.69 -9.05 10.78
N LYS A 72 14.78 -8.35 11.13
CA LYS A 72 14.89 -7.59 12.38
C LYS A 72 13.91 -6.43 12.36
N ARG A 73 13.91 -5.64 11.29
CA ARG A 73 13.00 -4.50 11.10
C ARG A 73 11.54 -4.95 10.98
N TYR A 74 11.28 -6.07 10.32
CA TYR A 74 9.93 -6.66 10.26
C TYR A 74 9.37 -6.97 11.64
N LEU A 75 10.18 -7.58 12.51
CA LEU A 75 9.79 -7.88 13.90
C LEU A 75 9.66 -6.61 14.74
N GLU A 76 10.52 -5.61 14.53
CA GLU A 76 10.44 -4.30 15.19
C GLU A 76 9.13 -3.57 14.84
N LEU A 77 8.67 -3.66 13.60
CA LEU A 77 7.36 -3.14 13.19
C LEU A 77 6.17 -3.97 13.73
N GLY A 78 6.41 -5.14 14.30
CA GLY A 78 5.34 -6.07 14.71
C GLY A 78 4.68 -6.83 13.55
N GLY A 79 5.30 -6.84 12.36
CA GLY A 79 4.81 -7.55 11.18
C GLY A 79 3.56 -6.95 10.55
N PHE A 80 2.76 -7.79 9.90
CA PHE A 80 1.48 -7.39 9.29
C PHE A 80 0.43 -7.07 10.35
N ASP A 81 -0.31 -5.97 10.14
CA ASP A 81 -1.37 -5.56 11.06
C ASP A 81 -2.70 -6.26 10.74
N ASN A 82 -3.25 -6.96 11.72
CA ASN A 82 -4.55 -7.63 11.63
C ASN A 82 -5.74 -6.67 11.39
N LEU A 83 -5.51 -5.36 11.48
CA LEU A 83 -6.49 -4.33 11.17
C LEU A 83 -7.07 -4.52 9.77
N TYR A 84 -6.25 -4.99 8.82
CA TYR A 84 -6.60 -5.15 7.40
C TYR A 84 -7.21 -6.50 7.05
N HIS A 85 -7.24 -7.45 8.00
CA HIS A 85 -7.79 -8.80 7.74
C HIS A 85 -9.18 -8.74 7.05
N PRO A 86 -9.47 -9.59 6.03
CA PRO A 86 -8.71 -10.78 5.65
C PRO A 86 -7.67 -10.56 4.54
N LEU A 87 -7.64 -9.41 3.83
CA LEU A 87 -6.73 -9.21 2.70
C LEU A 87 -6.70 -7.75 2.24
N TYR A 88 -5.63 -7.40 1.52
CA TYR A 88 -5.26 -6.09 0.97
C TYR A 88 -4.94 -5.00 2.00
N TYR A 89 -3.98 -4.18 1.68
CA TYR A 89 -3.39 -3.10 2.48
C TYR A 89 -2.40 -3.53 3.55
N GLU A 90 -2.26 -4.83 3.87
CA GLU A 90 -1.28 -5.31 4.84
C GLU A 90 0.15 -5.00 4.41
N GLU A 91 0.52 -5.23 3.14
CA GLU A 91 1.85 -4.92 2.60
C GLU A 91 2.05 -3.41 2.45
N ILE A 92 1.00 -2.68 2.06
CA ILE A 92 1.03 -1.22 1.92
C ILE A 92 1.28 -0.59 3.29
N ASP A 93 0.55 -1.02 4.30
CA ASP A 93 0.70 -0.55 5.68
C ASP A 93 2.10 -0.84 6.23
N LEU A 94 2.57 -2.07 6.06
CA LEU A 94 3.87 -2.50 6.54
C LEU A 94 5.01 -1.68 5.91
N SER A 95 4.98 -1.53 4.58
CA SER A 95 5.96 -0.75 3.84
C SER A 95 5.88 0.74 4.17
N TYR A 96 4.68 1.29 4.32
CA TYR A 96 4.48 2.70 4.65
C TYR A 96 4.99 3.03 6.06
N ARG A 97 4.80 2.12 7.04
CA ARG A 97 5.39 2.24 8.38
C ARG A 97 6.91 2.24 8.33
N ALA A 98 7.51 1.41 7.48
CA ALA A 98 8.95 1.38 7.26
C ALA A 98 9.46 2.71 6.66
N LEU A 99 8.79 3.22 5.62
CA LEU A 99 9.10 4.52 5.01
C LEU A 99 9.02 5.67 6.03
N LYS A 100 8.04 5.65 6.93
CA LYS A 100 7.91 6.65 8.00
C LYS A 100 9.07 6.62 9.00
N ARG A 101 9.74 5.51 9.16
CA ARG A 101 10.96 5.37 9.99
C ARG A 101 12.24 5.73 9.21
N GLY A 102 12.09 6.19 7.96
CA GLY A 102 13.21 6.55 7.08
C GLY A 102 13.90 5.35 6.44
N TRP A 103 13.34 4.15 6.55
CA TRP A 103 13.85 2.97 5.85
C TRP A 103 13.40 2.96 4.40
N GLU A 104 14.11 2.22 3.57
CA GLU A 104 13.86 2.17 2.13
C GLU A 104 13.05 0.93 1.75
N VAL A 105 12.14 1.12 0.81
CA VAL A 105 11.40 0.06 0.14
C VAL A 105 11.77 0.12 -1.34
N CYS A 106 12.45 -0.90 -1.82
CA CYS A 106 13.05 -0.93 -3.14
C CYS A 106 12.29 -1.81 -4.11
N TYR A 107 12.46 -1.55 -5.39
CA TYR A 107 12.02 -2.38 -6.48
C TYR A 107 13.20 -2.83 -7.32
N GLU A 108 13.26 -4.13 -7.61
CA GLU A 108 14.33 -4.74 -8.41
C GLU A 108 13.73 -5.36 -9.69
N PRO A 109 13.88 -4.72 -10.86
CA PRO A 109 13.30 -5.21 -12.10
C PRO A 109 13.94 -6.50 -12.64
N LYS A 110 15.16 -6.85 -12.20
CA LYS A 110 15.85 -8.09 -12.58
C LYS A 110 15.32 -9.30 -11.81
N SER A 111 14.72 -9.08 -10.64
CA SER A 111 14.07 -10.15 -9.88
C SER A 111 12.70 -10.46 -10.47
N ILE A 112 12.60 -11.52 -11.25
CA ILE A 112 11.37 -11.87 -11.97
C ILE A 112 10.66 -13.03 -11.25
N ALA A 113 9.36 -12.81 -10.98
CA ALA A 113 8.45 -13.81 -10.46
C ALA A 113 7.25 -14.00 -11.41
N TYR A 114 6.78 -15.23 -11.53
CA TYR A 114 5.62 -15.58 -12.35
C TYR A 114 4.41 -15.83 -11.45
N HIS A 115 3.32 -15.11 -11.70
CA HIS A 115 2.13 -15.18 -10.86
C HIS A 115 0.89 -15.61 -11.64
N LYS A 116 0.22 -16.66 -11.15
CA LYS A 116 -1.05 -17.12 -11.71
C LYS A 116 -2.19 -16.29 -11.14
N VAL A 117 -2.56 -15.25 -11.87
CA VAL A 117 -3.70 -14.39 -11.50
C VAL A 117 -4.98 -15.22 -11.45
N GLN A 118 -5.81 -15.02 -10.45
CA GLN A 118 -7.15 -15.62 -10.30
C GLN A 118 -7.22 -17.11 -9.87
N SER A 119 -6.16 -17.72 -9.41
CA SER A 119 -6.25 -19.09 -8.90
C SER A 119 -7.20 -19.24 -7.68
N THR A 120 -7.46 -18.15 -6.98
CA THR A 120 -8.24 -18.13 -5.73
C THR A 120 -9.61 -17.43 -5.83
N ILE A 121 -9.88 -16.65 -6.89
CA ILE A 121 -11.06 -15.76 -6.99
C ILE A 121 -11.82 -16.04 -8.28
N THR A 122 -12.76 -16.98 -8.25
CA THR A 122 -13.46 -17.43 -9.47
C THR A 122 -14.92 -16.98 -9.60
N LYS A 123 -15.51 -16.20 -8.66
CA LYS A 123 -16.91 -15.82 -8.73
C LYS A 123 -17.13 -14.31 -8.54
N GLN A 124 -18.08 -13.74 -9.28
CA GLN A 124 -18.45 -12.32 -9.28
C GLN A 124 -18.83 -11.78 -7.88
N GLU A 125 -19.44 -12.61 -7.04
CA GLU A 125 -19.73 -12.26 -5.63
C GLU A 125 -18.46 -12.06 -4.80
N LYS A 126 -17.43 -12.88 -5.02
CA LYS A 126 -16.13 -12.69 -4.37
C LYS A 126 -15.47 -11.38 -4.80
N LYS A 127 -15.56 -11.02 -6.10
CA LYS A 127 -15.02 -9.75 -6.61
C LYS A 127 -15.63 -8.55 -5.90
N ARG A 128 -16.98 -8.52 -5.75
CA ARG A 128 -17.68 -7.43 -5.03
C ARG A 128 -17.26 -7.33 -3.57
N SER A 129 -17.10 -8.47 -2.89
CA SER A 129 -16.64 -8.52 -1.50
C SER A 129 -15.22 -7.99 -1.36
N ILE A 130 -14.33 -8.33 -2.28
CA ILE A 130 -12.95 -7.87 -2.33
C ILE A 130 -12.87 -6.35 -2.52
N GLU A 131 -13.64 -5.80 -3.44
CA GLU A 131 -13.70 -4.36 -3.66
C GLU A 131 -14.19 -3.59 -2.42
N LEU A 132 -15.17 -4.14 -1.69
CA LEU A 132 -15.65 -3.57 -0.43
C LEU A 132 -14.59 -3.62 0.67
N ILE A 133 -13.87 -4.75 0.78
CA ILE A 133 -12.77 -4.91 1.74
C ILE A 133 -11.64 -3.92 1.42
N SER A 134 -11.24 -3.81 0.17
CA SER A 134 -10.21 -2.86 -0.26
C SER A 134 -10.61 -1.41 0.01
N ALA A 135 -11.86 -1.03 -0.29
CA ALA A 135 -12.38 0.30 0.01
C ALA A 135 -12.43 0.59 1.52
N ARG A 136 -12.85 -0.40 2.34
CA ARG A 136 -12.79 -0.31 3.81
C ARG A 136 -11.35 -0.10 4.27
N ASN A 137 -10.42 -0.88 3.75
CA ASN A 137 -9.02 -0.83 4.16
C ASN A 137 -8.33 0.48 3.75
N ASN A 138 -8.76 1.12 2.66
CA ASN A 138 -8.31 2.46 2.32
C ASN A 138 -8.65 3.47 3.44
N TYR A 139 -9.89 3.46 3.95
CA TYR A 139 -10.26 4.32 5.09
C TYR A 139 -9.41 4.02 6.33
N LEU A 140 -9.22 2.75 6.66
CA LEU A 140 -8.42 2.34 7.81
C LEU A 140 -6.95 2.75 7.67
N PHE A 141 -6.40 2.62 6.46
CA PHE A 141 -5.04 3.07 6.14
C PHE A 141 -4.89 4.58 6.33
N VAL A 142 -5.82 5.37 5.81
CA VAL A 142 -5.82 6.83 5.98
C VAL A 142 -5.92 7.20 7.47
N TRP A 143 -6.83 6.58 8.19
CA TRP A 143 -6.99 6.87 9.63
C TRP A 143 -5.79 6.48 10.47
N LYS A 144 -5.09 5.40 10.12
CA LYS A 144 -3.90 4.94 10.85
C LYS A 144 -2.65 5.71 10.45
N ASN A 145 -2.37 5.77 9.15
CA ASN A 145 -1.04 6.10 8.64
C ASN A 145 -0.88 7.54 8.14
N ILE A 146 -1.94 8.19 7.66
CA ILE A 146 -1.83 9.56 7.13
C ILE A 146 -1.87 10.55 8.27
N LEU A 147 -0.71 11.15 8.58
CA LEU A 147 -0.50 12.01 9.74
C LEU A 147 -0.42 13.49 9.40
N ASP A 148 -0.09 13.85 8.16
CA ASP A 148 0.04 15.24 7.74
C ASP A 148 -1.31 16.00 7.85
N PRO A 149 -1.31 17.19 8.49
CA PRO A 149 -2.55 17.93 8.73
C PRO A 149 -3.31 18.27 7.44
N SER A 150 -2.61 18.63 6.37
CA SER A 150 -3.20 18.96 5.07
C SER A 150 -4.02 17.80 4.48
N PHE A 151 -3.51 16.57 4.55
CA PHE A 151 -4.22 15.37 4.10
C PHE A 151 -5.37 15.01 5.04
N THR A 152 -5.17 15.18 6.34
CA THR A 152 -6.24 14.97 7.33
C THR A 152 -7.40 15.95 7.10
N LEU A 153 -7.12 17.22 6.81
CA LEU A 153 -8.15 18.21 6.48
C LEU A 153 -8.87 17.86 5.17
N GLN A 154 -8.15 17.43 4.15
CA GLN A 154 -8.79 16.91 2.92
C GLN A 154 -9.75 15.75 3.23
N PHE A 155 -9.34 14.80 4.06
CA PHE A 155 -10.19 13.68 4.45
C PHE A 155 -11.48 14.18 5.12
N ILE A 156 -11.36 15.05 6.13
CA ILE A 156 -12.50 15.59 6.88
C ILE A 156 -13.47 16.35 5.96
N PHE A 157 -12.95 17.09 4.97
CA PHE A 157 -13.77 17.88 4.06
C PHE A 157 -14.42 17.04 2.96
N PHE A 158 -13.66 16.20 2.27
CA PHE A 158 -14.15 15.53 1.06
C PHE A 158 -14.96 14.26 1.34
N ILE A 159 -14.68 13.50 2.41
CA ILE A 159 -15.39 12.25 2.67
C ILE A 159 -16.88 12.45 2.91
N PRO A 160 -17.35 13.43 3.73
CA PRO A 160 -18.77 13.72 3.84
C PRO A 160 -19.42 14.09 2.50
N LEU A 161 -18.73 14.87 1.67
CA LEU A 161 -19.25 15.26 0.35
C LEU A 161 -19.43 14.04 -0.56
N PHE A 162 -18.47 13.08 -0.56
CA PHE A 162 -18.61 11.87 -1.33
C PHE A 162 -19.72 10.97 -0.81
N LEU A 163 -19.88 10.83 0.50
CA LEU A 163 -20.96 10.08 1.09
C LEU A 163 -22.33 10.68 0.70
N ILE A 164 -22.49 12.00 0.80
CA ILE A 164 -23.73 12.69 0.38
C ILE A 164 -23.98 12.47 -1.11
N ARG A 165 -22.99 12.70 -1.97
CA ARG A 165 -23.09 12.47 -3.43
C ARG A 165 -23.55 11.05 -3.75
N ASP A 166 -22.99 10.05 -3.06
CA ASP A 166 -23.26 8.64 -3.33
C ASP A 166 -24.61 8.19 -2.78
N LEU A 167 -25.14 8.89 -1.77
CA LEU A 167 -26.51 8.73 -1.32
C LEU A 167 -27.50 9.11 -2.45
N PHE A 168 -27.31 10.28 -3.08
CA PHE A 168 -28.14 10.73 -4.20
C PHE A 168 -28.01 9.84 -5.46
N LYS A 169 -26.85 9.22 -5.66
CA LYS A 169 -26.60 8.30 -6.80
C LYS A 169 -27.00 6.85 -6.52
N LEU A 170 -27.60 6.56 -5.35
CA LEU A 170 -27.94 5.20 -4.89
C LEU A 170 -26.75 4.21 -4.95
N LYS A 171 -25.51 4.73 -4.84
CA LYS A 171 -24.29 3.92 -4.82
C LYS A 171 -23.96 3.47 -3.40
N SER A 172 -24.55 2.37 -2.97
CA SER A 172 -24.40 1.86 -1.60
C SER A 172 -22.96 1.41 -1.23
N ARG A 173 -22.09 1.16 -2.23
CA ARG A 173 -20.75 0.58 -2.01
C ARG A 173 -19.88 1.38 -1.04
N PHE A 174 -19.77 2.69 -1.25
CA PHE A 174 -18.96 3.56 -0.39
C PHE A 174 -19.50 3.64 1.03
N TRP A 175 -20.81 3.70 1.19
CA TRP A 175 -21.47 3.67 2.49
C TRP A 175 -21.18 2.38 3.24
N VAL A 176 -21.35 1.23 2.58
CA VAL A 176 -21.08 -0.08 3.18
C VAL A 176 -19.62 -0.17 3.62
N ALA A 177 -18.66 0.19 2.76
CA ALA A 177 -17.23 0.18 3.07
C ALA A 177 -16.90 1.13 4.24
N PHE A 178 -17.49 2.32 4.26
CA PHE A 178 -17.31 3.31 5.32
C PHE A 178 -17.82 2.79 6.68
N PHE A 179 -19.03 2.24 6.73
CA PHE A 179 -19.57 1.65 7.96
C PHE A 179 -18.78 0.43 8.44
N MET A 180 -18.28 -0.38 7.51
CA MET A 180 -17.34 -1.46 7.85
C MET A 180 -16.05 -0.92 8.47
N ALA A 181 -15.54 0.21 7.97
CA ALA A 181 -14.35 0.87 8.52
C ALA A 181 -14.61 1.46 9.92
N ILE A 182 -15.76 2.12 10.13
CA ILE A 182 -16.14 2.71 11.43
C ILE A 182 -16.08 1.66 12.55
N LYS A 183 -16.50 0.43 12.30
CA LYS A 183 -16.43 -0.65 13.30
C LYS A 183 -14.99 -0.94 13.77
N ARG A 184 -13.99 -0.67 12.95
CA ARG A 184 -12.57 -0.87 13.25
C ARG A 184 -11.83 0.44 13.57
N MET A 185 -12.50 1.58 13.51
CA MET A 185 -11.91 2.91 13.74
C MET A 185 -11.20 3.02 15.09
N PRO A 186 -11.74 2.51 16.22
CA PRO A 186 -11.04 2.60 17.51
C PRO A 186 -9.66 1.93 17.47
N ALA A 187 -9.54 0.77 16.81
CA ALA A 187 -8.27 0.07 16.63
C ALA A 187 -7.32 0.88 15.74
N ALA A 188 -7.80 1.40 14.60
CA ALA A 188 -7.00 2.24 13.72
C ALA A 188 -6.47 3.50 14.43
N LEU A 189 -7.29 4.16 15.24
CA LEU A 189 -6.88 5.37 15.99
C LEU A 189 -5.92 5.04 17.14
N LYS A 190 -6.02 3.85 17.75
CA LYS A 190 -5.02 3.37 18.71
C LYS A 190 -3.67 3.21 18.01
N SER A 191 -3.61 2.45 16.92
CA SER A 191 -2.38 2.26 16.13
C SER A 191 -1.83 3.59 15.60
N ARG A 192 -2.70 4.55 15.19
CA ARG A 192 -2.27 5.90 14.81
C ARG A 192 -1.43 6.59 15.88
N LYS A 193 -1.79 6.46 17.16
CA LYS A 193 -1.04 7.09 18.26
C LYS A 193 0.36 6.50 18.40
N GLU A 194 0.47 5.19 18.18
CA GLU A 194 1.75 4.47 18.19
C GLU A 194 2.60 4.92 17.00
N GLU A 195 2.05 4.88 15.79
CA GLU A 195 2.75 5.31 14.57
C GLU A 195 3.21 6.78 14.62
N LYS A 196 2.39 7.67 15.21
CA LYS A 196 2.76 9.09 15.35
C LYS A 196 4.02 9.31 16.19
N ARG A 197 4.29 8.44 17.16
CA ARG A 197 5.48 8.52 18.03
C ARG A 197 6.75 8.09 17.29
N GLU A 198 6.60 7.11 16.39
CA GLU A 198 7.70 6.48 15.68
C GLU A 198 7.96 7.11 14.30
N THR A 199 7.14 8.05 13.86
CA THR A 199 7.25 8.69 12.55
C THR A 199 8.37 9.73 12.55
N LEU A 200 9.33 9.55 11.66
CA LEU A 200 10.44 10.47 11.39
C LEU A 200 10.25 11.24 10.08
N ILE A 201 9.58 10.64 9.11
CA ILE A 201 9.39 11.19 7.75
C ILE A 201 7.91 11.51 7.52
N SER A 202 7.60 12.71 7.02
CA SER A 202 6.24 13.16 6.74
C SER A 202 5.62 12.42 5.54
N ASP A 203 4.27 12.41 5.46
CA ASP A 203 3.57 11.82 4.33
C ASP A 203 3.91 12.52 3.02
N HIS A 204 4.02 13.85 3.03
CA HIS A 204 4.44 14.65 1.87
C HIS A 204 5.83 14.25 1.38
N GLU A 205 6.77 14.10 2.29
CA GLU A 205 8.15 13.73 1.93
C GLU A 205 8.22 12.32 1.36
N ILE A 206 7.52 11.34 1.97
CA ILE A 206 7.42 9.97 1.45
C ILE A 206 6.87 9.98 0.02
N LEU A 207 5.73 10.64 -0.19
CA LEU A 207 5.08 10.67 -1.50
C LEU A 207 5.92 11.39 -2.55
N ASN A 208 6.62 12.47 -2.18
CA ASN A 208 7.53 13.17 -3.08
C ASN A 208 8.73 12.30 -3.48
N ARG A 209 9.33 11.57 -2.54
CA ARG A 209 10.45 10.65 -2.83
C ARG A 209 10.03 9.53 -3.78
N ILE A 210 8.88 8.90 -3.51
CA ILE A 210 8.35 7.79 -4.32
C ILE A 210 7.95 8.26 -5.72
N ASN A 211 7.44 9.49 -5.86
CA ASN A 211 6.88 10.02 -7.10
C ASN A 211 7.85 10.93 -7.87
N ILE A 212 9.15 10.88 -7.59
CA ILE A 212 10.13 11.84 -8.12
C ILE A 212 10.12 11.94 -9.66
N ASN A 213 9.85 10.83 -10.35
CA ASN A 213 9.80 10.73 -11.82
C ASN A 213 8.36 10.60 -12.35
N SER A 214 7.35 10.93 -11.57
CA SER A 214 5.95 10.75 -11.96
C SER A 214 5.20 12.07 -12.12
N ASN A 215 4.10 12.04 -12.86
CA ASN A 215 3.16 13.16 -12.99
C ASN A 215 2.30 13.39 -11.72
N TYR A 216 2.47 12.60 -10.67
CA TYR A 216 1.71 12.64 -9.41
C TYR A 216 2.50 13.28 -8.27
N ARG A 217 3.21 14.38 -8.54
CA ARG A 217 3.84 15.15 -7.46
C ARG A 217 2.78 15.78 -6.56
N VAL A 218 3.01 15.72 -5.26
CA VAL A 218 2.10 16.21 -4.21
C VAL A 218 2.40 17.68 -3.91
#